data_c9904e976a3a56135031a634eae8f973
#
_entry.id   c9904e976a3a56135031a634eae8f973
#
_cell.length_a   1.000
_cell.length_b   1.000
_cell.length_c   1.000
_cell.angle_alpha   90.00
_cell.angle_beta   90.00
_cell.angle_gamma   90.00
#
_symmetry.space_group_name_H-M   'P 1'
#
loop_
_entity.id
_entity.type
_entity.pdbx_description
1 polymer ?
#
loop_
_entity_poly.entity_id
_entity_poly.type
_entity_poly.pdbx_seq_one_letter_code
_entity_poly.pdbx_strand_id
1 'polypeptide(L)'
;MLGNIFLRSTSTPRSLSSFTAGGEQRKMIKGVENVTLQDIQQARVNIAGSVTKTPLIPLNLPFEETGCREIFLKLENLQPIGSFKIRGACNAICTLPKESLKDGVYTASAGNFAQGLAWNAKRLGVPCHVVMPDHAPDAKVKPTLDMGAGITKVKFDKWWEVVVNRKYEDFKGSFIHPVSEASVIAGNGTIGLEIFEDLPSVDSIVIPYGGGGLSAGIAIAAKALKPNVKVFACEVETAAPLSAALQKGQPVNCQYTPSFVDGMGSSEVLEEMWPLVKRVLDGSLVVSLRQVADAVRVLAERNHVIAEGAGAAPVAAALSGAAGDGNIVCVVSGGNIDVSKLVPILQGLIPGEKK
;
A
#
# COMPACT_ATOMS: atom_id res chain seq x y z
N MET A 1 -27.70 55.47 5.01
CA MET A 1 -27.84 55.81 3.58
C MET A 1 -26.92 54.90 2.80
N LEU A 2 -27.57 54.05 2.00
CA LEU A 2 -27.19 53.56 0.67
C LEU A 2 -25.81 52.86 0.59
N GLY A 3 -25.69 51.68 0.05
CA GLY A 3 -26.60 50.74 -0.63
C GLY A 3 -25.80 49.56 -1.13
N ASN A 4 -26.45 48.42 -1.15
CA ASN A 4 -26.01 47.15 -1.71
C ASN A 4 -25.56 47.24 -3.16
N ILE A 5 -24.56 46.45 -3.57
CA ILE A 5 -24.61 45.77 -4.87
C ILE A 5 -23.94 44.39 -4.72
N PHE A 6 -24.76 43.34 -4.80
CA PHE A 6 -24.37 41.95 -5.06
C PHE A 6 -24.04 41.81 -6.55
N LEU A 7 -22.89 41.22 -6.85
CA LEU A 7 -22.69 40.57 -8.15
C LEU A 7 -22.32 39.09 -7.93
N ARG A 8 -23.31 38.25 -8.20
CA ARG A 8 -23.11 36.80 -8.41
C ARG A 8 -22.36 36.60 -9.72
N SER A 9 -21.22 35.94 -9.68
CA SER A 9 -20.63 35.33 -10.87
C SER A 9 -20.87 33.82 -10.80
N THR A 10 -21.80 33.37 -11.63
CA THR A 10 -22.02 31.97 -11.98
C THR A 10 -20.92 31.54 -12.94
N SER A 11 -19.98 30.72 -12.50
CA SER A 11 -19.05 30.03 -13.39
C SER A 11 -19.54 28.59 -13.61
N THR A 12 -20.06 28.34 -14.80
CA THR A 12 -20.34 27.04 -15.38
C THR A 12 -19.03 26.23 -15.51
N PRO A 13 -19.07 24.90 -15.32
CA PRO A 13 -17.88 24.07 -15.54
C PRO A 13 -17.58 24.00 -17.04
N ARG A 14 -16.37 24.40 -17.41
CA ARG A 14 -15.86 24.23 -18.77
C ARG A 14 -15.62 22.76 -19.06
N SER A 15 -16.35 22.23 -20.02
CA SER A 15 -16.08 20.98 -20.69
C SER A 15 -14.67 21.00 -21.29
N LEU A 16 -13.85 20.03 -20.96
CA LEU A 16 -12.56 19.78 -21.63
C LEU A 16 -12.85 19.29 -23.06
N SER A 17 -12.83 20.20 -24.01
CA SER A 17 -12.83 19.90 -25.43
C SER A 17 -11.41 19.50 -25.88
N SER A 18 -11.36 18.37 -26.54
CA SER A 18 -10.31 17.76 -27.36
C SER A 18 -9.33 18.75 -28.01
N PHE A 19 -8.04 18.58 -27.70
CA PHE A 19 -6.96 19.00 -28.59
C PHE A 19 -6.48 17.78 -29.39
N THR A 20 -6.86 17.72 -30.66
CA THR A 20 -6.30 16.83 -31.67
C THR A 20 -5.14 17.54 -32.34
N ALA A 21 -3.92 17.06 -32.17
CA ALA A 21 -2.84 17.22 -33.14
C ALA A 21 -1.75 16.17 -32.86
N GLY A 22 -1.43 15.32 -33.85
CA GLY A 22 -0.32 14.37 -33.85
C GLY A 22 -0.73 12.94 -33.47
N GLY A 23 -0.99 12.11 -34.50
CA GLY A 23 -1.44 10.72 -34.35
C GLY A 23 -0.39 9.80 -33.75
N GLU A 24 -0.41 9.67 -32.45
CA GLU A 24 0.01 8.48 -31.71
C GLU A 24 -1.12 8.17 -30.74
N GLN A 25 -1.71 6.97 -30.85
CA GLN A 25 -2.66 6.47 -29.87
C GLN A 25 -1.96 6.39 -28.51
N ARG A 26 -2.04 7.46 -27.71
CA ARG A 26 -1.77 7.35 -26.27
C ARG A 26 -2.78 6.33 -25.76
N LYS A 27 -2.32 5.11 -25.43
CA LYS A 27 -3.10 4.18 -24.63
C LYS A 27 -3.60 4.98 -23.42
N MET A 28 -4.92 5.17 -23.33
CA MET A 28 -5.49 5.85 -22.17
C MET A 28 -5.03 5.10 -20.93
N ILE A 29 -4.41 5.82 -20.00
CA ILE A 29 -4.03 5.26 -18.70
C ILE A 29 -5.34 4.84 -18.04
N LYS A 30 -5.46 3.55 -17.72
CA LYS A 30 -6.65 2.99 -17.07
C LYS A 30 -6.83 3.65 -15.71
N GLY A 31 -8.01 4.21 -15.42
CA GLY A 31 -8.33 4.73 -14.10
C GLY A 31 -8.30 3.61 -13.05
N VAL A 32 -7.92 3.94 -11.83
CA VAL A 32 -7.77 2.96 -10.74
C VAL A 32 -9.09 2.23 -10.43
N GLU A 33 -10.21 2.90 -10.62
CA GLU A 33 -11.56 2.36 -10.39
C GLU A 33 -11.96 1.24 -11.39
N ASN A 34 -11.23 1.12 -12.51
CA ASN A 34 -11.49 0.18 -13.59
C ASN A 34 -10.61 -1.07 -13.55
N VAL A 35 -9.81 -1.25 -12.48
CA VAL A 35 -9.01 -2.48 -12.30
C VAL A 35 -9.94 -3.67 -12.08
N THR A 36 -9.68 -4.76 -12.80
CA THR A 36 -10.49 -5.97 -12.82
C THR A 36 -9.70 -7.20 -12.39
N LEU A 37 -10.38 -8.33 -12.15
CA LEU A 37 -9.74 -9.62 -11.92
C LEU A 37 -8.82 -10.01 -13.10
N GLN A 38 -9.23 -9.72 -14.34
CA GLN A 38 -8.43 -10.03 -15.52
C GLN A 38 -7.11 -9.26 -15.54
N ASP A 39 -7.10 -7.99 -15.10
CA ASP A 39 -5.87 -7.22 -14.98
C ASP A 39 -4.93 -7.84 -13.93
N ILE A 40 -5.49 -8.33 -12.82
CA ILE A 40 -4.73 -9.00 -11.75
C ILE A 40 -4.17 -10.34 -12.25
N GLN A 41 -4.93 -11.11 -13.00
CA GLN A 41 -4.47 -12.35 -13.63
C GLN A 41 -3.34 -12.08 -14.63
N GLN A 42 -3.47 -11.03 -15.44
CA GLN A 42 -2.40 -10.60 -16.34
C GLN A 42 -1.17 -10.11 -15.57
N ALA A 43 -1.36 -9.36 -14.47
CA ALA A 43 -0.28 -8.93 -13.61
C ALA A 43 0.50 -10.12 -13.04
N ARG A 44 -0.16 -11.21 -12.66
CA ARG A 44 0.47 -12.45 -12.22
C ARG A 44 1.42 -13.02 -13.27
N VAL A 45 1.03 -12.98 -14.55
CA VAL A 45 1.90 -13.40 -15.64
C VAL A 45 3.09 -12.47 -15.78
N ASN A 46 2.86 -11.16 -15.72
CA ASN A 46 3.90 -10.14 -15.88
C ASN A 46 4.98 -10.20 -14.80
N ILE A 47 4.60 -10.51 -13.55
CA ILE A 47 5.53 -10.55 -12.40
C ILE A 47 6.18 -11.92 -12.17
N ALA A 48 5.80 -12.93 -12.98
CA ALA A 48 6.34 -14.28 -12.83
C ALA A 48 7.88 -14.28 -12.87
N GLY A 49 8.47 -15.01 -11.92
CA GLY A 49 9.94 -15.07 -11.75
C GLY A 49 10.59 -13.80 -11.19
N SER A 50 9.83 -12.73 -10.91
CA SER A 50 10.31 -11.53 -10.22
C SER A 50 9.89 -11.48 -8.77
N VAL A 51 8.80 -12.15 -8.43
CA VAL A 51 8.27 -12.21 -7.07
C VAL A 51 8.17 -13.65 -6.59
N THR A 52 8.18 -13.83 -5.28
CA THR A 52 7.98 -15.13 -4.65
C THR A 52 6.48 -15.33 -4.36
N LYS A 53 5.91 -16.49 -4.69
CA LYS A 53 4.65 -16.91 -4.08
C LYS A 53 4.94 -17.14 -2.60
N THR A 54 4.52 -16.20 -1.76
CA THR A 54 4.81 -16.25 -0.34
C THR A 54 3.92 -17.28 0.38
N PRO A 55 4.40 -17.92 1.43
CA PRO A 55 3.60 -18.90 2.16
C PRO A 55 2.41 -18.25 2.88
N LEU A 56 1.33 -19.04 3.01
CA LEU A 56 0.21 -18.82 3.91
C LEU A 56 0.31 -19.86 5.03
N ILE A 57 0.56 -19.41 6.25
CA ILE A 57 0.78 -20.30 7.42
C ILE A 57 -0.18 -19.93 8.56
N PRO A 58 -0.53 -20.87 9.44
CA PRO A 58 -1.32 -20.55 10.63
C PRO A 58 -0.51 -19.69 11.61
N LEU A 59 -1.23 -18.84 12.36
CA LEU A 59 -0.68 -18.16 13.53
C LEU A 59 -0.58 -19.18 14.68
N ASN A 60 0.63 -19.39 15.20
CA ASN A 60 0.90 -20.35 16.26
C ASN A 60 0.48 -19.83 17.65
N LEU A 61 -0.82 -19.76 17.88
CA LEU A 61 -1.39 -19.43 19.20
C LEU A 61 -2.32 -20.58 19.66
N PRO A 62 -2.41 -20.80 20.99
CA PRO A 62 -3.38 -21.73 21.55
C PRO A 62 -4.82 -21.32 21.21
N PHE A 63 -5.72 -22.30 21.10
CA PHE A 63 -7.14 -22.06 20.81
C PHE A 63 -7.81 -21.14 21.84
N GLU A 64 -7.38 -21.23 23.09
CA GLU A 64 -7.87 -20.39 24.19
C GLU A 64 -7.61 -18.90 23.97
N GLU A 65 -6.57 -18.56 23.18
CA GLU A 65 -6.23 -17.18 22.85
C GLU A 65 -6.94 -16.67 21.57
N THR A 66 -7.33 -17.58 20.67
CA THR A 66 -7.99 -17.23 19.40
C THR A 66 -9.49 -17.47 19.39
N GLY A 67 -10.01 -18.34 20.30
CA GLY A 67 -11.42 -18.72 20.32
C GLY A 67 -11.84 -19.48 19.07
N CYS A 68 -12.98 -19.11 18.47
CA CYS A 68 -13.47 -19.75 17.23
C CYS A 68 -12.74 -19.27 15.95
N ARG A 69 -11.60 -18.60 16.05
CA ARG A 69 -10.87 -18.02 14.92
C ARG A 69 -9.66 -18.86 14.57
N GLU A 70 -9.52 -19.16 13.28
CA GLU A 70 -8.28 -19.68 12.71
C GLU A 70 -7.60 -18.54 11.95
N ILE A 71 -6.49 -18.03 12.50
CA ILE A 71 -5.77 -16.90 11.93
C ILE A 71 -4.61 -17.41 11.09
N PHE A 72 -4.55 -16.97 9.84
CA PHE A 72 -3.49 -17.31 8.89
C PHE A 72 -2.70 -16.06 8.51
N LEU A 73 -1.42 -16.24 8.25
CA LEU A 73 -0.45 -15.19 7.92
C LEU A 73 -0.03 -15.32 6.45
N LYS A 74 -0.35 -14.36 5.61
CA LYS A 74 0.22 -14.24 4.26
C LYS A 74 1.52 -13.43 4.34
N LEU A 75 2.66 -14.11 4.20
CA LEU A 75 3.98 -13.60 4.59
C LEU A 75 4.66 -12.79 3.48
N GLU A 76 4.14 -11.63 3.14
CA GLU A 76 4.74 -10.72 2.14
C GLU A 76 6.07 -10.07 2.62
N ASN A 77 6.38 -10.15 3.90
CA ASN A 77 7.70 -9.81 4.44
C ASN A 77 8.82 -10.74 3.95
N LEU A 78 8.50 -11.90 3.35
CA LEU A 78 9.46 -12.85 2.77
C LEU A 78 9.75 -12.57 1.28
N GLN A 79 9.22 -11.50 0.70
CA GLN A 79 9.63 -11.07 -0.63
C GLN A 79 11.11 -10.65 -0.64
N PRO A 80 11.81 -10.70 -1.79
CA PRO A 80 13.24 -10.33 -1.90
C PRO A 80 13.62 -8.98 -1.31
N ILE A 81 12.69 -8.02 -1.31
CA ILE A 81 12.90 -6.68 -0.72
C ILE A 81 12.28 -6.54 0.68
N GLY A 82 11.83 -7.62 1.29
CA GLY A 82 11.18 -7.60 2.60
C GLY A 82 9.78 -7.01 2.62
N SER A 83 9.10 -6.83 1.48
CA SER A 83 7.73 -6.31 1.41
C SER A 83 7.00 -6.62 0.10
N PHE A 84 5.65 -6.56 0.15
CA PHE A 84 4.75 -6.74 -0.99
C PHE A 84 4.98 -5.76 -2.15
N LYS A 85 5.60 -4.61 -1.90
CA LYS A 85 5.76 -3.52 -2.86
C LYS A 85 6.44 -3.94 -4.16
N ILE A 86 7.22 -5.00 -4.12
CA ILE A 86 7.86 -5.60 -5.29
C ILE A 86 6.85 -5.98 -6.37
N ARG A 87 5.65 -6.45 -6.00
CA ARG A 87 4.61 -6.93 -6.92
C ARG A 87 4.06 -5.81 -7.79
N GLY A 88 3.58 -4.75 -7.16
CA GLY A 88 3.04 -3.59 -7.87
C GLY A 88 4.10 -2.87 -8.69
N ALA A 89 5.30 -2.70 -8.14
CA ALA A 89 6.41 -2.07 -8.85
C ALA A 89 6.83 -2.88 -10.10
N CYS A 90 6.91 -4.20 -10.00
CA CYS A 90 7.23 -5.08 -11.12
C CYS A 90 6.18 -4.95 -12.23
N ASN A 91 4.89 -5.14 -11.88
CA ASN A 91 3.83 -5.08 -12.86
C ASN A 91 3.76 -3.71 -13.55
N ALA A 92 3.98 -2.64 -12.82
CA ALA A 92 3.99 -1.29 -13.39
C ALA A 92 5.10 -1.13 -14.45
N ILE A 93 6.31 -1.58 -14.19
CA ILE A 93 7.39 -1.54 -15.19
C ILE A 93 7.04 -2.41 -16.41
N CYS A 94 6.56 -3.64 -16.18
CA CYS A 94 6.24 -4.60 -17.25
C CYS A 94 5.09 -4.14 -18.15
N THR A 95 4.21 -3.25 -17.68
CA THR A 95 3.08 -2.73 -18.48
C THR A 95 3.42 -1.47 -19.26
N LEU A 96 4.56 -0.85 -19.00
CA LEU A 96 5.01 0.31 -19.77
C LEU A 96 5.44 -0.09 -21.20
N PRO A 97 5.23 0.80 -22.18
CA PRO A 97 5.78 0.63 -23.52
C PRO A 97 7.30 0.50 -23.47
N LYS A 98 7.88 -0.41 -24.24
CA LYS A 98 9.35 -0.60 -24.29
C LYS A 98 10.12 0.68 -24.59
N GLU A 99 9.55 1.54 -25.46
CA GLU A 99 10.16 2.82 -25.80
C GLU A 99 10.25 3.76 -24.60
N SER A 100 9.24 3.78 -23.73
CA SER A 100 9.24 4.59 -22.51
C SER A 100 10.27 4.13 -21.47
N LEU A 101 10.71 2.88 -21.55
CA LEU A 101 11.71 2.33 -20.62
C LEU A 101 13.14 2.79 -20.96
N LYS A 102 13.38 3.31 -22.14
CA LYS A 102 14.71 3.83 -22.54
C LYS A 102 15.13 5.02 -21.68
N ASP A 103 14.19 5.89 -21.35
CA ASP A 103 14.41 7.04 -20.47
C ASP A 103 14.34 6.69 -18.98
N GLY A 104 14.05 5.40 -18.67
CA GLY A 104 13.97 4.88 -17.32
C GLY A 104 12.62 5.07 -16.64
N VAL A 105 12.57 4.69 -15.36
CA VAL A 105 11.42 4.84 -14.50
C VAL A 105 11.80 5.61 -13.23
N TYR A 106 10.85 6.34 -12.65
CA TYR A 106 11.08 7.00 -11.38
C TYR A 106 9.82 7.05 -10.52
N THR A 107 10.03 7.31 -9.22
CA THR A 107 8.96 7.46 -8.24
C THR A 107 9.33 8.49 -7.18
N ALA A 108 8.35 8.94 -6.42
CA ALA A 108 8.55 9.72 -5.21
C ALA A 108 8.17 8.86 -3.99
N SER A 109 9.17 8.28 -3.33
CA SER A 109 8.96 7.40 -2.17
C SER A 109 10.27 7.23 -1.38
N ALA A 110 10.20 7.29 -0.05
CA ALA A 110 11.34 7.01 0.83
C ALA A 110 11.23 5.65 1.54
N GLY A 111 10.34 4.76 1.10
CA GLY A 111 10.07 3.49 1.79
C GLY A 111 10.14 2.26 0.89
N ASN A 112 9.37 1.26 1.25
CA ASN A 112 9.34 -0.05 0.60
C ASN A 112 9.09 0.01 -0.92
N PHE A 113 8.35 1.02 -1.42
CA PHE A 113 8.09 1.14 -2.85
C PHE A 113 9.32 1.58 -3.64
N ALA A 114 10.14 2.48 -3.09
CA ALA A 114 11.41 2.87 -3.68
C ALA A 114 12.33 1.65 -3.90
N GLN A 115 12.44 0.80 -2.87
CA GLN A 115 13.20 -0.45 -2.96
C GLN A 115 12.61 -1.41 -4.00
N GLY A 116 11.28 -1.56 -4.03
CA GLY A 116 10.59 -2.41 -5.00
C GLY A 116 10.80 -1.97 -6.44
N LEU A 117 10.76 -0.66 -6.69
CA LEU A 117 11.02 -0.11 -8.02
C LEU A 117 12.48 -0.30 -8.41
N ALA A 118 13.42 0.06 -7.53
CA ALA A 118 14.86 -0.06 -7.78
C ALA A 118 15.27 -1.51 -8.07
N TRP A 119 14.79 -2.45 -7.27
CA TRP A 119 15.10 -3.87 -7.43
C TRP A 119 14.62 -4.43 -8.77
N ASN A 120 13.36 -4.14 -9.13
CA ASN A 120 12.79 -4.60 -10.40
C ASN A 120 13.45 -3.92 -11.60
N ALA A 121 13.70 -2.63 -11.55
CA ALA A 121 14.36 -1.89 -12.60
C ALA A 121 15.77 -2.44 -12.88
N LYS A 122 16.57 -2.67 -11.82
CA LYS A 122 17.89 -3.31 -11.92
C LYS A 122 17.81 -4.68 -12.61
N ARG A 123 16.85 -5.51 -12.20
CA ARG A 123 16.65 -6.84 -12.76
C ARG A 123 16.24 -6.81 -14.25
N LEU A 124 15.47 -5.81 -14.64
CA LEU A 124 14.98 -5.64 -16.01
C LEU A 124 15.93 -4.81 -16.89
N GLY A 125 17.05 -4.33 -16.34
CA GLY A 125 18.01 -3.49 -17.06
C GLY A 125 17.47 -2.10 -17.40
N VAL A 126 16.52 -1.56 -16.60
CA VAL A 126 15.89 -0.25 -16.79
C VAL A 126 16.50 0.77 -15.85
N PRO A 127 16.91 1.97 -16.31
CA PRO A 127 17.36 3.04 -15.43
C PRO A 127 16.28 3.39 -14.41
N CYS A 128 16.68 3.58 -13.15
CA CYS A 128 15.74 3.89 -12.06
C CYS A 128 16.20 5.09 -11.25
N HIS A 129 15.25 5.96 -10.93
CA HIS A 129 15.49 7.09 -10.04
C HIS A 129 14.41 7.24 -8.99
N VAL A 130 14.79 7.72 -7.80
CA VAL A 130 13.86 7.93 -6.68
C VAL A 130 14.03 9.33 -6.11
N VAL A 131 12.92 10.07 -6.07
CA VAL A 131 12.84 11.35 -5.37
C VAL A 131 12.42 11.09 -3.93
N MET A 132 13.24 11.55 -2.98
CA MET A 132 13.02 11.36 -1.54
C MET A 132 12.96 12.71 -0.81
N PRO A 133 12.23 12.82 0.31
CA PRO A 133 12.36 14.00 1.16
C PRO A 133 13.77 14.08 1.75
N ASP A 134 14.27 15.29 1.96
CA ASP A 134 15.64 15.57 2.44
C ASP A 134 15.96 14.94 3.81
N HIS A 135 14.93 14.81 4.65
CA HIS A 135 15.02 14.17 5.97
C HIS A 135 14.86 12.64 5.94
N ALA A 136 14.80 12.02 4.74
CA ALA A 136 14.71 10.55 4.64
C ALA A 136 15.93 9.89 5.33
N PRO A 137 15.71 8.95 6.28
CA PRO A 137 16.79 8.33 7.02
C PRO A 137 17.68 7.48 6.12
N ASP A 138 18.97 7.42 6.45
CA ASP A 138 19.96 6.65 5.68
C ASP A 138 19.61 5.15 5.62
N ALA A 139 18.96 4.61 6.65
CA ALA A 139 18.45 3.24 6.66
C ALA A 139 17.43 2.94 5.54
N LYS A 140 16.77 3.96 5.00
CA LYS A 140 15.86 3.83 3.85
C LYS A 140 16.54 4.20 2.52
N VAL A 141 17.49 5.12 2.56
CA VAL A 141 18.26 5.59 1.40
C VAL A 141 19.23 4.51 0.93
N LYS A 142 20.04 3.97 1.84
CA LYS A 142 21.10 3.01 1.52
C LYS A 142 20.61 1.76 0.78
N PRO A 143 19.56 1.04 1.23
CA PRO A 143 19.07 -0.13 0.49
C PRO A 143 18.63 0.20 -0.93
N THR A 144 18.05 1.38 -1.16
CA THR A 144 17.62 1.81 -2.50
C THR A 144 18.82 2.08 -3.42
N LEU A 145 19.90 2.70 -2.90
CA LEU A 145 21.15 2.88 -3.62
C LEU A 145 21.84 1.54 -3.93
N ASP A 146 21.89 0.63 -2.96
CA ASP A 146 22.48 -0.71 -3.11
C ASP A 146 21.75 -1.53 -4.20
N MET A 147 20.47 -1.25 -4.41
CA MET A 147 19.66 -1.80 -5.51
C MET A 147 19.91 -1.11 -6.86
N GLY A 148 20.76 -0.09 -6.90
CA GLY A 148 21.22 0.55 -8.14
C GLY A 148 20.37 1.72 -8.64
N ALA A 149 19.44 2.25 -7.86
CA ALA A 149 18.69 3.46 -8.21
C ALA A 149 19.50 4.72 -7.91
N GLY A 150 19.37 5.74 -8.78
CA GLY A 150 19.76 7.10 -8.44
C GLY A 150 18.78 7.70 -7.42
N ILE A 151 19.26 8.61 -6.55
CA ILE A 151 18.42 9.28 -5.57
C ILE A 151 18.61 10.79 -5.65
N THR A 152 17.49 11.53 -5.64
CA THR A 152 17.50 12.97 -5.42
C THR A 152 16.73 13.29 -4.15
N LYS A 153 17.41 13.96 -3.20
CA LYS A 153 16.77 14.47 -1.99
C LYS A 153 16.27 15.90 -2.23
N VAL A 154 15.00 16.14 -1.92
CA VAL A 154 14.34 17.44 -2.06
C VAL A 154 13.61 17.81 -0.77
N LYS A 155 13.27 19.10 -0.58
CA LYS A 155 12.42 19.50 0.54
C LYS A 155 11.09 18.78 0.50
N PHE A 156 10.47 18.56 1.66
CA PHE A 156 9.22 17.81 1.80
C PHE A 156 8.10 18.33 0.89
N ASP A 157 7.90 19.64 0.82
CA ASP A 157 6.85 20.24 -0.02
C ASP A 157 7.07 19.92 -1.51
N LYS A 158 8.33 20.01 -1.98
CA LYS A 158 8.68 19.65 -3.36
C LYS A 158 8.50 18.15 -3.62
N TRP A 159 8.84 17.31 -2.65
CA TRP A 159 8.59 15.86 -2.74
C TRP A 159 7.09 15.57 -2.86
N TRP A 160 6.27 16.25 -2.05
CA TRP A 160 4.82 16.11 -2.08
C TRP A 160 4.23 16.56 -3.42
N GLU A 161 4.71 17.70 -3.97
CA GLU A 161 4.34 18.13 -5.32
C GLU A 161 4.62 17.06 -6.37
N VAL A 162 5.76 16.36 -6.30
CA VAL A 162 6.11 15.27 -7.24
C VAL A 162 5.13 14.11 -7.11
N VAL A 163 4.72 13.75 -5.89
CA VAL A 163 3.72 12.70 -5.64
C VAL A 163 2.39 13.09 -6.28
N VAL A 164 1.89 14.30 -5.99
CA VAL A 164 0.56 14.77 -6.45
C VAL A 164 0.54 14.98 -7.97
N ASN A 165 1.54 15.69 -8.50
CA ASN A 165 1.60 16.04 -9.92
C ASN A 165 2.11 14.89 -10.80
N ARG A 166 2.62 13.81 -10.19
CA ARG A 166 3.21 12.65 -10.89
C ARG A 166 4.32 13.05 -11.85
N LYS A 167 5.06 14.11 -11.53
CA LYS A 167 6.09 14.68 -12.40
C LYS A 167 7.21 15.31 -11.58
N TYR A 168 8.45 15.06 -12.04
CA TYR A 168 9.65 15.76 -11.60
C TYR A 168 10.39 16.27 -12.85
N GLU A 169 10.63 17.57 -12.94
CA GLU A 169 11.07 18.23 -14.19
C GLU A 169 12.43 17.77 -14.68
N ASP A 170 13.31 17.37 -13.75
CA ASP A 170 14.67 16.93 -14.07
C ASP A 170 14.73 15.51 -14.64
N PHE A 171 13.59 14.79 -14.73
CA PHE A 171 13.55 13.43 -15.26
C PHE A 171 12.60 13.27 -16.44
N LYS A 172 13.12 12.60 -17.49
CA LYS A 172 12.33 12.27 -18.69
C LYS A 172 11.64 10.91 -18.61
N GLY A 173 12.05 10.06 -17.67
CA GLY A 173 11.52 8.71 -17.50
C GLY A 173 10.02 8.67 -17.11
N SER A 174 9.47 7.47 -17.07
CA SER A 174 8.07 7.26 -16.67
C SER A 174 7.91 7.31 -15.16
N PHE A 175 7.03 8.19 -14.68
CA PHE A 175 6.66 8.23 -13.26
C PHE A 175 5.76 7.04 -12.93
N ILE A 176 6.06 6.33 -11.84
CA ILE A 176 5.20 5.28 -11.28
C ILE A 176 4.74 5.71 -9.90
N HIS A 177 3.42 5.90 -9.77
CA HIS A 177 2.82 6.30 -8.49
C HIS A 177 2.81 5.12 -7.50
N PRO A 178 3.30 5.31 -6.24
CA PRO A 178 3.46 4.20 -5.28
C PRO A 178 2.16 3.58 -4.78
N VAL A 179 1.01 4.16 -5.10
CA VAL A 179 -0.32 3.78 -4.59
C VAL A 179 -1.40 3.80 -5.67
N SER A 180 -1.75 4.99 -6.19
CA SER A 180 -2.90 5.21 -7.09
C SER A 180 -2.53 5.01 -8.56
N GLU A 181 -2.04 3.84 -8.89
CA GLU A 181 -1.67 3.40 -10.23
C GLU A 181 -2.35 2.06 -10.54
N ALA A 182 -3.13 1.97 -11.63
CA ALA A 182 -3.89 0.77 -11.95
C ALA A 182 -2.99 -0.48 -12.07
N SER A 183 -1.81 -0.33 -12.67
CA SER A 183 -0.83 -1.40 -12.82
C SER A 183 -0.23 -1.82 -11.46
N VAL A 184 -0.01 -0.88 -10.54
CA VAL A 184 0.46 -1.18 -9.17
C VAL A 184 -0.61 -1.91 -8.38
N ILE A 185 -1.87 -1.46 -8.46
CA ILE A 185 -3.01 -2.11 -7.79
C ILE A 185 -3.18 -3.55 -8.31
N ALA A 186 -3.14 -3.75 -9.63
CA ALA A 186 -3.25 -5.08 -10.23
C ALA A 186 -2.11 -6.02 -9.78
N GLY A 187 -0.86 -5.52 -9.74
CA GLY A 187 0.28 -6.28 -9.23
C GLY A 187 0.11 -6.70 -7.78
N ASN A 188 -0.35 -5.79 -6.91
CA ASN A 188 -0.63 -6.07 -5.50
C ASN A 188 -1.79 -7.06 -5.34
N GLY A 189 -2.79 -7.01 -6.22
CA GLY A 189 -3.95 -7.90 -6.22
C GLY A 189 -3.62 -9.37 -6.42
N THR A 190 -2.44 -9.69 -6.96
CA THR A 190 -1.97 -11.08 -7.13
C THR A 190 -1.86 -11.84 -5.81
N ILE A 191 -1.68 -11.13 -4.68
CA ILE A 191 -1.73 -11.71 -3.34
C ILE A 191 -3.10 -12.33 -3.07
N GLY A 192 -4.18 -11.69 -3.51
CA GLY A 192 -5.53 -12.22 -3.38
C GLY A 192 -5.71 -13.55 -4.13
N LEU A 193 -5.14 -13.68 -5.34
CA LEU A 193 -5.16 -14.94 -6.08
C LEU A 193 -4.49 -16.06 -5.29
N GLU A 194 -3.29 -15.77 -4.74
CA GLU A 194 -2.53 -16.75 -3.95
C GLU A 194 -3.25 -17.16 -2.66
N ILE A 195 -3.93 -16.22 -1.98
CA ILE A 195 -4.72 -16.53 -0.78
C ILE A 195 -5.82 -17.55 -1.09
N PHE A 196 -6.58 -17.35 -2.17
CA PHE A 196 -7.66 -18.28 -2.54
C PHE A 196 -7.18 -19.62 -3.09
N GLU A 197 -5.97 -19.67 -3.66
CA GLU A 197 -5.34 -20.94 -4.02
C GLU A 197 -4.94 -21.76 -2.80
N ASP A 198 -4.42 -21.09 -1.76
CA ASP A 198 -3.90 -21.76 -0.56
C ASP A 198 -5.00 -22.01 0.50
N LEU A 199 -6.04 -21.14 0.57
CA LEU A 199 -7.16 -21.24 1.51
C LEU A 199 -8.49 -20.82 0.87
N PRO A 200 -9.14 -21.67 0.05
CA PRO A 200 -10.44 -21.36 -0.57
C PRO A 200 -11.56 -21.07 0.44
N SER A 201 -11.43 -21.60 1.67
CA SER A 201 -12.40 -21.44 2.76
C SER A 201 -12.30 -20.11 3.51
N VAL A 202 -11.37 -19.19 3.15
CA VAL A 202 -11.18 -17.92 3.84
C VAL A 202 -12.51 -17.16 4.03
N ASP A 203 -12.79 -16.70 5.26
CA ASP A 203 -14.00 -15.95 5.60
C ASP A 203 -13.74 -14.45 5.64
N SER A 204 -12.58 -14.05 6.13
CA SER A 204 -12.18 -12.64 6.12
C SER A 204 -10.70 -12.44 5.82
N ILE A 205 -10.37 -11.30 5.21
CA ILE A 205 -8.99 -10.88 4.92
C ILE A 205 -8.77 -9.50 5.53
N VAL A 206 -7.74 -9.36 6.36
CA VAL A 206 -7.35 -8.10 6.99
C VAL A 206 -6.07 -7.60 6.37
N ILE A 207 -6.08 -6.36 5.89
CA ILE A 207 -5.02 -5.80 5.05
C ILE A 207 -4.62 -4.43 5.58
N PRO A 208 -3.32 -4.12 5.79
CA PRO A 208 -2.93 -2.80 6.26
C PRO A 208 -3.27 -1.72 5.23
N TYR A 209 -3.78 -0.59 5.71
CA TYR A 209 -4.19 0.54 4.89
C TYR A 209 -3.24 1.73 5.04
N GLY A 210 -2.58 2.10 3.94
CA GLY A 210 -1.90 3.39 3.81
C GLY A 210 -2.66 4.24 2.79
N GLY A 211 -2.28 4.14 1.51
CA GLY A 211 -3.01 4.81 0.43
C GLY A 211 -4.07 3.95 -0.28
N GLY A 212 -4.29 2.70 0.14
CA GLY A 212 -5.35 1.84 -0.39
C GLY A 212 -4.96 0.91 -1.56
N GLY A 213 -3.79 1.06 -2.18
CA GLY A 213 -3.44 0.27 -3.37
C GLY A 213 -3.26 -1.22 -3.12
N LEU A 214 -2.84 -1.63 -1.92
CA LEU A 214 -2.76 -3.04 -1.52
C LEU A 214 -4.15 -3.60 -1.25
N SER A 215 -4.89 -2.94 -0.36
CA SER A 215 -6.21 -3.40 0.08
C SER A 215 -7.21 -3.44 -1.08
N ALA A 216 -7.20 -2.44 -1.96
CA ALA A 216 -8.05 -2.44 -3.14
C ALA A 216 -7.70 -3.58 -4.11
N GLY A 217 -6.42 -3.80 -4.39
CA GLY A 217 -5.98 -4.88 -5.29
C GLY A 217 -6.41 -6.26 -4.78
N ILE A 218 -6.15 -6.56 -3.52
CA ILE A 218 -6.56 -7.83 -2.90
C ILE A 218 -8.08 -7.96 -2.87
N ALA A 219 -8.80 -6.88 -2.51
CA ALA A 219 -10.25 -6.89 -2.43
C ALA A 219 -10.92 -7.14 -3.79
N ILE A 220 -10.39 -6.57 -4.89
CA ILE A 220 -10.89 -6.82 -6.24
C ILE A 220 -10.80 -8.32 -6.57
N ALA A 221 -9.62 -8.94 -6.33
CA ALA A 221 -9.45 -10.37 -6.55
C ALA A 221 -10.38 -11.20 -5.66
N ALA A 222 -10.42 -10.88 -4.36
CA ALA A 222 -11.20 -11.59 -3.37
C ALA A 222 -12.70 -11.56 -3.66
N LYS A 223 -13.27 -10.38 -3.91
CA LYS A 223 -14.71 -10.23 -4.21
C LYS A 223 -15.10 -10.87 -5.54
N ALA A 224 -14.21 -10.93 -6.51
CA ALA A 224 -14.46 -11.62 -7.77
C ALA A 224 -14.43 -13.14 -7.64
N LEU A 225 -13.59 -13.69 -6.75
CA LEU A 225 -13.46 -15.14 -6.52
C LEU A 225 -14.48 -15.67 -5.50
N LYS A 226 -14.76 -14.90 -4.43
CA LYS A 226 -15.74 -15.24 -3.39
C LYS A 226 -16.49 -13.96 -2.98
N PRO A 227 -17.65 -13.66 -3.61
CA PRO A 227 -18.36 -12.38 -3.39
C PRO A 227 -18.70 -12.07 -1.92
N ASN A 228 -18.93 -13.11 -1.11
CA ASN A 228 -19.32 -12.98 0.29
C ASN A 228 -18.12 -12.89 1.26
N VAL A 229 -16.87 -13.05 0.81
CA VAL A 229 -15.71 -12.89 1.68
C VAL A 229 -15.66 -11.47 2.23
N LYS A 230 -15.31 -11.33 3.51
CA LYS A 230 -15.11 -10.01 4.13
C LYS A 230 -13.69 -9.52 3.90
N VAL A 231 -13.54 -8.28 3.47
CA VAL A 231 -12.23 -7.66 3.25
C VAL A 231 -12.16 -6.36 4.03
N PHE A 232 -11.35 -6.35 5.07
CA PHE A 232 -11.19 -5.20 5.96
C PHE A 232 -9.84 -4.51 5.72
N ALA A 233 -9.89 -3.19 5.65
CA ALA A 233 -8.70 -2.38 5.86
C ALA A 233 -8.33 -2.41 7.35
N CYS A 234 -7.04 -2.31 7.67
CA CYS A 234 -6.56 -2.12 9.03
C CYS A 234 -5.77 -0.82 9.12
N GLU A 235 -6.13 0.03 10.04
CA GLU A 235 -5.50 1.32 10.31
C GLU A 235 -5.02 1.39 11.76
N VAL A 236 -4.17 2.36 12.06
CA VAL A 236 -3.67 2.61 13.42
C VAL A 236 -4.28 3.88 13.99
N GLU A 237 -4.51 3.92 15.31
CA GLU A 237 -5.13 5.06 16.00
C GLU A 237 -4.49 6.41 15.74
N THR A 238 -3.21 6.42 15.38
CA THR A 238 -2.44 7.63 15.05
C THR A 238 -2.67 8.14 13.62
N ALA A 239 -3.36 7.34 12.77
CA ALA A 239 -3.67 7.69 11.38
C ALA A 239 -4.76 6.75 10.83
N ALA A 240 -6.03 7.15 10.92
CA ALA A 240 -7.18 6.34 10.50
C ALA A 240 -8.08 7.09 9.49
N PRO A 241 -7.54 7.55 8.34
CA PRO A 241 -8.29 8.35 7.38
C PRO A 241 -9.43 7.60 6.71
N LEU A 242 -9.30 6.31 6.44
CA LEU A 242 -10.37 5.52 5.81
C LEU A 242 -11.54 5.34 6.77
N SER A 243 -11.29 5.06 8.05
CA SER A 243 -12.33 4.98 9.07
C SER A 243 -13.10 6.30 9.16
N ALA A 244 -12.40 7.44 9.20
CA ALA A 244 -13.01 8.77 9.19
C ALA A 244 -13.81 9.04 7.91
N ALA A 245 -13.29 8.68 6.75
CA ALA A 245 -13.95 8.87 5.46
C ALA A 245 -15.22 8.00 5.34
N LEU A 246 -15.18 6.75 5.79
CA LEU A 246 -16.35 5.86 5.80
C LEU A 246 -17.46 6.40 6.70
N GLN A 247 -17.13 6.93 7.88
CA GLN A 247 -18.09 7.56 8.80
C GLN A 247 -18.73 8.82 8.20
N LYS A 248 -17.97 9.62 7.45
CA LYS A 248 -18.45 10.88 6.84
C LYS A 248 -19.06 10.67 5.45
N GLY A 249 -18.86 9.51 4.82
CA GLY A 249 -19.30 9.22 3.46
C GLY A 249 -18.48 9.85 2.35
N GLN A 250 -17.37 10.54 2.70
CA GLN A 250 -16.45 11.23 1.79
C GLN A 250 -15.04 11.33 2.41
N PRO A 251 -13.97 11.50 1.60
CA PRO A 251 -12.64 11.82 2.12
C PRO A 251 -12.67 13.04 3.03
N VAL A 252 -11.99 12.93 4.15
CA VAL A 252 -11.83 14.00 5.13
C VAL A 252 -10.42 13.97 5.69
N ASN A 253 -9.90 15.14 6.03
CA ASN A 253 -8.63 15.23 6.74
C ASN A 253 -8.81 14.74 8.18
N CYS A 254 -7.93 13.89 8.65
CA CYS A 254 -7.86 13.41 10.02
C CYS A 254 -6.50 13.72 10.64
N GLN A 255 -6.44 13.67 11.96
CA GLN A 255 -5.19 13.86 12.67
C GLN A 255 -4.21 12.75 12.29
N TYR A 256 -3.00 13.12 11.90
CA TYR A 256 -1.88 12.24 11.69
C TYR A 256 -0.82 12.49 12.75
N THR A 257 -0.43 11.46 13.49
CA THR A 257 0.65 11.52 14.46
C THR A 257 1.71 10.49 14.08
N PRO A 258 2.96 10.90 13.80
CA PRO A 258 4.05 9.97 13.51
C PRO A 258 4.23 8.95 14.63
N SER A 259 4.44 7.67 14.27
CA SER A 259 4.65 6.59 15.21
C SER A 259 5.67 5.58 14.67
N PHE A 260 5.91 4.48 15.40
CA PHE A 260 6.75 3.40 14.88
C PHE A 260 6.11 2.64 13.71
N VAL A 261 4.81 2.83 13.50
CA VAL A 261 4.05 2.26 12.37
C VAL A 261 4.15 3.20 11.17
N ASP A 262 5.30 3.25 10.53
CA ASP A 262 5.63 4.20 9.46
C ASP A 262 5.42 3.65 8.03
N GLY A 263 5.07 2.37 7.91
CA GLY A 263 4.78 1.72 6.62
C GLY A 263 3.37 1.97 6.09
N MET A 264 2.49 2.55 6.90
CA MET A 264 1.10 2.89 6.59
C MET A 264 0.67 4.17 7.30
N GLY A 265 -0.52 4.68 6.92
CA GLY A 265 -1.07 5.90 7.50
C GLY A 265 -0.84 7.14 6.63
N SER A 266 -1.85 7.99 6.61
CA SER A 266 -1.86 9.30 5.96
C SER A 266 -2.87 10.19 6.68
N SER A 267 -2.90 11.48 6.37
CA SER A 267 -3.90 12.40 6.94
C SER A 267 -5.25 12.33 6.23
N GLU A 268 -5.31 11.73 5.05
CA GLU A 268 -6.55 11.64 4.26
C GLU A 268 -6.52 10.44 3.30
N VAL A 269 -7.69 10.04 2.82
CA VAL A 269 -7.84 9.11 1.70
C VAL A 269 -7.64 9.87 0.40
N LEU A 270 -6.80 9.36 -0.51
CA LEU A 270 -6.63 9.95 -1.84
C LEU A 270 -7.99 9.99 -2.58
N GLU A 271 -8.34 11.16 -3.12
CA GLU A 271 -9.64 11.36 -3.78
C GLU A 271 -9.90 10.36 -4.91
N GLU A 272 -8.89 10.09 -5.73
CA GLU A 272 -8.97 9.13 -6.83
C GLU A 272 -9.11 7.67 -6.35
N MET A 273 -8.70 7.36 -5.12
CA MET A 273 -8.83 6.03 -4.54
C MET A 273 -10.18 5.81 -3.84
N TRP A 274 -10.84 6.88 -3.41
CA TRP A 274 -12.07 6.80 -2.61
C TRP A 274 -13.20 5.98 -3.25
N PRO A 275 -13.59 6.21 -4.52
CA PRO A 275 -14.66 5.43 -5.15
C PRO A 275 -14.36 3.92 -5.17
N LEU A 276 -13.09 3.56 -5.39
CA LEU A 276 -12.65 2.18 -5.44
C LEU A 276 -12.70 1.54 -4.05
N VAL A 277 -12.02 2.12 -3.05
CA VAL A 277 -11.92 1.53 -1.70
C VAL A 277 -13.28 1.43 -1.03
N LYS A 278 -14.15 2.45 -1.20
CA LYS A 278 -15.53 2.43 -0.71
C LYS A 278 -16.37 1.29 -1.32
N ARG A 279 -16.10 0.93 -2.57
CA ARG A 279 -16.84 -0.13 -3.28
C ARG A 279 -16.39 -1.53 -2.86
N VAL A 280 -15.09 -1.74 -2.65
CA VAL A 280 -14.53 -3.09 -2.53
C VAL A 280 -14.22 -3.53 -1.10
N LEU A 281 -14.11 -2.61 -0.13
CA LEU A 281 -13.83 -2.92 1.26
C LEU A 281 -15.11 -2.99 2.10
N ASP A 282 -15.17 -3.93 3.04
CA ASP A 282 -16.30 -4.08 3.95
C ASP A 282 -16.20 -3.15 5.17
N GLY A 283 -15.06 -2.51 5.40
CA GLY A 283 -14.84 -1.58 6.50
C GLY A 283 -13.38 -1.34 6.80
N SER A 284 -13.14 -0.57 7.86
CA SER A 284 -11.81 -0.31 8.42
C SER A 284 -11.78 -0.67 9.90
N LEU A 285 -10.76 -1.43 10.30
CA LEU A 285 -10.47 -1.84 11.68
C LEU A 285 -9.33 -0.99 12.21
N VAL A 286 -9.56 -0.27 13.30
CA VAL A 286 -8.54 0.61 13.89
C VAL A 286 -7.95 -0.07 15.12
N VAL A 287 -6.61 -0.18 15.16
CA VAL A 287 -5.86 -0.78 16.26
C VAL A 287 -4.97 0.24 16.96
N SER A 288 -4.69 0.02 18.26
CA SER A 288 -3.78 0.87 19.02
C SER A 288 -2.32 0.53 18.75
N LEU A 289 -1.41 1.48 19.06
CA LEU A 289 0.03 1.22 18.99
C LEU A 289 0.46 0.07 19.91
N ARG A 290 -0.20 -0.09 21.07
CA ARG A 290 0.05 -1.22 21.98
C ARG A 290 -0.31 -2.54 21.32
N GLN A 291 -1.49 -2.66 20.73
CA GLN A 291 -1.91 -3.88 20.05
C GLN A 291 -0.97 -4.23 18.88
N VAL A 292 -0.49 -3.24 18.12
CA VAL A 292 0.47 -3.47 17.05
C VAL A 292 1.82 -3.94 17.60
N ALA A 293 2.33 -3.33 18.67
CA ALA A 293 3.59 -3.76 19.31
C ALA A 293 3.48 -5.20 19.83
N ASP A 294 2.38 -5.54 20.50
CA ASP A 294 2.13 -6.90 20.98
C ASP A 294 2.04 -7.90 19.81
N ALA A 295 1.40 -7.53 18.69
CA ALA A 295 1.35 -8.37 17.49
C ALA A 295 2.74 -8.58 16.84
N VAL A 296 3.60 -7.55 16.79
CA VAL A 296 5.00 -7.71 16.33
C VAL A 296 5.73 -8.73 17.21
N ARG A 297 5.55 -8.64 18.54
CA ARG A 297 6.18 -9.57 19.48
C ARG A 297 5.63 -10.99 19.30
N VAL A 298 4.32 -11.17 19.21
CA VAL A 298 3.68 -12.48 18.96
C VAL A 298 4.22 -13.13 17.68
N LEU A 299 4.29 -12.38 16.58
CA LEU A 299 4.84 -12.87 15.32
C LEU A 299 6.29 -13.34 15.47
N ALA A 300 7.12 -12.59 16.18
CA ALA A 300 8.50 -12.95 16.41
C ALA A 300 8.66 -14.17 17.33
N GLU A 301 7.92 -14.24 18.44
CA GLU A 301 8.06 -15.29 19.44
C GLU A 301 7.38 -16.60 19.02
N ARG A 302 6.22 -16.54 18.36
CA ARG A 302 5.40 -17.71 18.05
C ARG A 302 5.57 -18.26 16.65
N ASN A 303 5.79 -17.38 15.67
CA ASN A 303 5.96 -17.78 14.26
C ASN A 303 7.37 -17.56 13.74
N HIS A 304 8.27 -16.95 14.54
CA HIS A 304 9.63 -16.58 14.12
C HIS A 304 9.66 -15.67 12.90
N VAL A 305 8.65 -14.79 12.81
CA VAL A 305 8.43 -13.84 11.71
C VAL A 305 8.74 -12.44 12.19
N ILE A 306 9.65 -11.76 11.53
CA ILE A 306 9.91 -10.33 11.76
C ILE A 306 9.00 -9.52 10.84
N ALA A 307 8.12 -8.72 11.45
CA ALA A 307 7.21 -7.80 10.75
C ALA A 307 7.45 -6.35 11.19
N GLU A 308 7.33 -5.42 10.25
CA GLU A 308 7.19 -4.00 10.57
C GLU A 308 5.79 -3.70 11.15
N GLY A 309 5.58 -2.55 11.78
CA GLY A 309 4.30 -2.22 12.39
C GLY A 309 3.10 -2.34 11.43
N ALA A 310 3.27 -1.90 10.17
CA ALA A 310 2.24 -2.05 9.14
C ALA A 310 1.93 -3.53 8.83
N GLY A 311 2.94 -4.39 8.85
CA GLY A 311 2.76 -5.84 8.63
C GLY A 311 2.10 -6.56 9.79
N ALA A 312 2.25 -6.06 11.02
CA ALA A 312 1.68 -6.65 12.23
C ALA A 312 0.25 -6.14 12.56
N ALA A 313 -0.11 -4.95 12.09
CA ALA A 313 -1.42 -4.35 12.38
C ALA A 313 -2.63 -5.25 12.03
N PRO A 314 -2.66 -5.97 10.89
CA PRO A 314 -3.74 -6.92 10.61
C PRO A 314 -3.86 -8.05 11.64
N VAL A 315 -2.73 -8.53 12.17
CA VAL A 315 -2.72 -9.56 13.23
C VAL A 315 -3.31 -9.01 14.53
N ALA A 316 -2.95 -7.77 14.88
CA ALA A 316 -3.54 -7.07 16.03
C ALA A 316 -5.07 -6.96 15.90
N ALA A 317 -5.56 -6.61 14.72
CA ALA A 317 -7.01 -6.52 14.45
C ALA A 317 -7.70 -7.90 14.52
N ALA A 318 -7.09 -8.96 14.00
CA ALA A 318 -7.63 -10.31 14.09
C ALA A 318 -7.67 -10.81 15.54
N LEU A 319 -6.61 -10.58 16.30
CA LEU A 319 -6.54 -10.97 17.72
C LEU A 319 -7.57 -10.23 18.60
N SER A 320 -7.92 -9.00 18.26
CA SER A 320 -8.98 -8.26 18.98
C SER A 320 -10.39 -8.79 18.74
N GLY A 321 -10.59 -9.70 17.77
CA GLY A 321 -11.90 -10.21 17.36
C GLY A 321 -12.66 -9.31 16.40
N ALA A 322 -12.12 -8.16 16.03
CA ALA A 322 -12.80 -7.19 15.16
C ALA A 322 -13.00 -7.69 13.71
N ALA A 323 -12.22 -8.69 13.28
CA ALA A 323 -12.32 -9.30 11.94
C ALA A 323 -13.41 -10.39 11.83
N GLY A 324 -14.14 -10.69 12.92
CA GLY A 324 -15.13 -11.77 13.00
C GLY A 324 -14.51 -13.11 13.37
N ASP A 325 -15.28 -14.18 13.16
CA ASP A 325 -14.89 -15.56 13.42
C ASP A 325 -14.52 -16.30 12.12
N GLY A 326 -14.11 -17.58 12.25
CA GLY A 326 -13.74 -18.46 11.13
C GLY A 326 -12.29 -18.27 10.66
N ASN A 327 -12.06 -18.51 9.38
CA ASN A 327 -10.75 -18.47 8.74
C ASN A 327 -10.38 -17.02 8.37
N ILE A 328 -9.47 -16.42 9.11
CA ILE A 328 -9.04 -15.03 8.95
C ILE A 328 -7.63 -15.00 8.36
N VAL A 329 -7.45 -14.35 7.22
CA VAL A 329 -6.12 -14.12 6.65
C VAL A 329 -5.62 -12.71 6.97
N CYS A 330 -4.48 -12.63 7.64
CA CYS A 330 -3.76 -11.39 7.91
C CYS A 330 -2.62 -11.22 6.90
N VAL A 331 -2.58 -10.11 6.19
CA VAL A 331 -1.49 -9.81 5.24
C VAL A 331 -0.32 -9.18 6.01
N VAL A 332 0.72 -9.96 6.27
CA VAL A 332 1.99 -9.48 6.84
C VAL A 332 2.78 -8.79 5.73
N SER A 333 2.47 -7.53 5.49
CA SER A 333 2.80 -6.80 4.28
C SER A 333 4.28 -6.47 4.10
N GLY A 334 5.05 -6.44 5.19
CA GLY A 334 6.49 -6.17 5.19
C GLY A 334 7.16 -6.43 6.53
N GLY A 335 8.50 -6.52 6.49
CA GLY A 335 9.36 -6.77 7.65
C GLY A 335 10.51 -5.75 7.80
N ASN A 336 10.50 -4.66 7.05
CA ASN A 336 11.56 -3.65 7.04
C ASN A 336 11.45 -2.71 8.25
N ILE A 337 11.69 -3.24 9.45
CA ILE A 337 11.67 -2.52 10.72
C ILE A 337 13.09 -2.21 11.20
N ASP A 338 13.32 -0.98 11.68
CA ASP A 338 14.60 -0.62 12.30
C ASP A 338 14.81 -1.38 13.61
N VAL A 339 16.04 -1.85 13.83
CA VAL A 339 16.42 -2.57 15.07
C VAL A 339 16.16 -1.70 16.30
N SER A 340 16.35 -0.39 16.21
CA SER A 340 16.05 0.57 17.28
C SER A 340 14.56 0.64 17.68
N LYS A 341 13.66 0.21 16.79
CA LYS A 341 12.22 0.06 17.06
C LYS A 341 11.88 -1.37 17.49
N LEU A 342 12.48 -2.36 16.85
CA LEU A 342 12.20 -3.77 17.12
C LEU A 342 12.62 -4.20 18.53
N VAL A 343 13.82 -3.81 18.98
CA VAL A 343 14.34 -4.21 20.30
C VAL A 343 13.43 -3.74 21.45
N PRO A 344 13.00 -2.47 21.56
CA PRO A 344 12.03 -2.07 22.58
C PRO A 344 10.71 -2.86 22.51
N ILE A 345 10.19 -3.14 21.31
CA ILE A 345 8.96 -3.92 21.14
C ILE A 345 9.11 -5.32 21.73
N LEU A 346 10.22 -6.02 21.43
CA LEU A 346 10.49 -7.36 21.98
C LEU A 346 10.67 -7.34 23.51
N GLN A 347 11.02 -6.19 24.08
CA GLN A 347 11.08 -5.96 25.53
C GLN A 347 9.72 -5.57 26.14
N GLY A 348 8.64 -5.55 25.34
CA GLY A 348 7.29 -5.18 25.79
C GLY A 348 7.03 -3.66 25.87
N LEU A 349 7.91 -2.85 25.27
CA LEU A 349 7.79 -1.39 25.25
C LEU A 349 7.20 -0.90 23.91
N ILE A 350 6.62 0.28 23.91
CA ILE A 350 6.20 0.96 22.68
C ILE A 350 7.30 1.97 22.28
N PRO A 351 7.86 1.87 21.07
CA PRO A 351 8.85 2.84 20.61
C PRO A 351 8.29 4.27 20.59
N GLY A 352 9.02 5.21 21.24
CA GLY A 352 8.62 6.61 21.30
C GLY A 352 7.76 7.00 22.52
N GLU A 353 7.24 6.06 23.29
CA GLU A 353 6.65 6.39 24.60
C GLU A 353 7.76 6.80 25.58
N LYS A 354 7.58 7.95 26.24
CA LYS A 354 8.42 8.34 27.38
C LYS A 354 8.06 7.43 28.56
N LYS A 355 9.10 6.85 29.18
CA LYS A 355 8.96 6.14 30.46
C LYS A 355 8.45 7.06 31.53
#